data_e732e9d3a8811d9d4e3379bd988efa38
#
_entry.id   e732e9d3a8811d9d4e3379bd988efa38
#
_cell.length_a   1.000
_cell.length_b   1.000
_cell.length_c   1.000
_cell.angle_alpha   90.00
_cell.angle_beta   90.00
_cell.angle_gamma   90.00
#
_symmetry.space_group_name_H-M   'P 1'
#
loop_
_entity.id
_entity.type
_entity.pdbx_description
1 polymer ?
#
loop_
_entity_poly.entity_id
_entity_poly.type
_entity_poly.pdbx_seq_one_letter_code
_entity_poly.pdbx_strand_id
1 'polypeptide(L)'
;MYAQVVNQRDSWFFNLIVVVMVCNLLDALCTLAWVRMGVEEANPLMRTALEAGPVPFLAVKMGLVGLGLLLFWGHRDVPWVRKSLVGLAGFYAAVVVLLHFPAWLIL
;
A
#
# COMPACT_ATOMS: atom_id res chain seq x y z
N MET A 1 7.52 -24.38 -16.59
CA MET A 1 6.30 -25.12 -16.33
C MET A 1 5.19 -24.26 -15.80
N TYR A 2 5.26 -23.92 -14.51
CA TYR A 2 4.24 -23.08 -13.91
C TYR A 2 4.12 -21.75 -14.64
N ALA A 3 5.24 -21.15 -15.00
CA ALA A 3 5.24 -19.85 -15.69
C ALA A 3 4.51 -19.87 -17.02
N GLN A 4 4.38 -21.04 -17.63
CA GLN A 4 3.66 -21.17 -18.90
C GLN A 4 2.15 -21.16 -18.69
N VAL A 5 1.69 -21.44 -17.47
CA VAL A 5 0.27 -21.46 -17.12
C VAL A 5 -0.21 -20.07 -16.73
N VAL A 6 0.70 -19.24 -16.19
CA VAL A 6 0.38 -17.88 -15.78
C VAL A 6 0.23 -17.02 -17.04
N ASN A 7 -0.98 -16.56 -17.32
CA ASN A 7 -1.24 -15.73 -18.48
C ASN A 7 -0.85 -14.27 -18.22
N GLN A 8 -0.84 -13.45 -19.29
CA GLN A 8 -0.46 -12.04 -19.17
C GLN A 8 -1.38 -11.27 -18.21
N ARG A 9 -2.63 -11.64 -18.14
CA ARG A 9 -3.61 -11.01 -17.28
C ARG A 9 -3.24 -11.20 -15.80
N ASP A 10 -2.86 -12.43 -15.42
CA ASP A 10 -2.44 -12.72 -14.05
C ASP A 10 -1.12 -12.03 -13.73
N SER A 11 -0.20 -11.99 -14.68
CA SER A 11 1.07 -11.29 -14.51
C SER A 11 0.85 -9.79 -14.30
N TRP A 12 -0.02 -9.18 -15.10
CA TRP A 12 -0.37 -7.77 -14.96
C TRP A 12 -1.02 -7.49 -13.61
N PHE A 13 -1.95 -8.33 -13.17
CA PHE A 13 -2.60 -8.20 -11.88
C PHE A 13 -1.58 -8.29 -10.74
N PHE A 14 -0.69 -9.27 -10.82
CA PHE A 14 0.37 -9.44 -9.83
C PHE A 14 1.27 -8.21 -9.77
N ASN A 15 1.63 -7.65 -10.93
CA ASN A 15 2.45 -6.44 -10.97
C ASN A 15 1.76 -5.27 -10.28
N LEU A 16 0.45 -5.11 -10.45
CA LEU A 16 -0.30 -4.07 -9.74
C LEU A 16 -0.30 -4.29 -8.23
N ILE A 17 -0.42 -5.55 -7.79
CA ILE A 17 -0.32 -5.87 -6.36
C ILE A 17 1.03 -5.44 -5.82
N VAL A 18 2.11 -5.73 -6.53
CA VAL A 18 3.45 -5.32 -6.11
C VAL A 18 3.56 -3.81 -6.04
N VAL A 19 3.02 -3.10 -7.03
CA VAL A 19 3.01 -1.63 -7.04
C VAL A 19 2.29 -1.09 -5.82
N VAL A 20 1.11 -1.63 -5.49
CA VAL A 20 0.35 -1.19 -4.31
C VAL A 20 1.15 -1.45 -3.04
N MET A 21 1.80 -2.61 -2.90
CA MET A 21 2.59 -2.91 -1.71
C MET A 21 3.78 -1.97 -1.57
N VAL A 22 4.48 -1.69 -2.67
CA VAL A 22 5.61 -0.75 -2.64
C VAL A 22 5.12 0.65 -2.27
N CYS A 23 4.05 1.12 -2.89
CA CYS A 23 3.47 2.42 -2.56
C CYS A 23 3.00 2.48 -1.11
N ASN A 24 2.42 1.39 -0.59
CA ASN A 24 2.01 1.31 0.80
C ASN A 24 3.21 1.44 1.74
N LEU A 25 4.31 0.77 1.43
CA LEU A 25 5.53 0.90 2.22
C LEU A 25 6.07 2.33 2.17
N LEU A 26 6.13 2.94 0.99
CA LEU A 26 6.60 4.32 0.85
C LEU A 26 5.69 5.28 1.61
N ASP A 27 4.37 5.09 1.53
CA ASP A 27 3.41 5.88 2.28
C ASP A 27 3.66 5.75 3.80
N ALA A 28 3.92 4.53 4.27
CA ALA A 28 4.19 4.30 5.69
C ALA A 28 5.48 5.02 6.14
N LEU A 29 6.54 4.94 5.35
CA LEU A 29 7.79 5.61 5.66
C LEU A 29 7.62 7.14 5.68
N CYS A 30 6.88 7.68 4.71
CA CYS A 30 6.59 9.11 4.67
C CYS A 30 5.74 9.54 5.86
N THR A 31 4.76 8.71 6.27
CA THR A 31 3.95 9.00 7.45
C THR A 31 4.82 9.07 8.70
N LEU A 32 5.78 8.16 8.85
CA LEU A 32 6.71 8.21 9.97
C LEU A 32 7.54 9.49 9.95
N ALA A 33 7.95 9.95 8.76
CA ALA A 33 8.69 11.21 8.64
C ALA A 33 7.81 12.42 9.06
N TRP A 34 6.54 12.43 8.60
CA TRP A 34 5.60 13.48 9.01
C TRP A 34 5.36 13.48 10.51
N VAL A 35 5.21 12.30 11.12
CA VAL A 35 4.99 12.19 12.57
C VAL A 35 6.19 12.72 13.34
N ARG A 36 7.42 12.50 12.84
CA ARG A 36 8.62 13.08 13.46
C ARG A 36 8.59 14.62 13.46
N MET A 37 7.88 15.20 12.48
CA MET A 37 7.74 16.66 12.40
C MET A 37 6.54 17.18 13.19
N GLY A 38 5.83 16.31 13.92
CA GLY A 38 4.71 16.70 14.75
C GLY A 38 3.34 16.59 14.09
N VAL A 39 3.27 16.06 12.88
CA VAL A 39 1.97 15.82 12.22
C VAL A 39 1.30 14.60 12.84
N GLU A 40 0.03 14.74 13.20
CA GLU A 40 -0.74 13.65 13.80
C GLU A 40 -1.34 12.75 12.74
N GLU A 41 -1.41 11.45 13.06
CA GLU A 41 -2.12 10.47 12.24
C GLU A 41 -3.62 10.58 12.48
N ALA A 42 -4.41 10.78 11.42
CA ALA A 42 -5.85 10.94 11.53
C ALA A 42 -6.59 9.61 11.79
N ASN A 43 -6.04 8.50 11.32
CA ASN A 43 -6.68 7.19 11.51
C ASN A 43 -6.44 6.69 12.94
N PRO A 44 -7.51 6.45 13.74
CA PRO A 44 -7.34 6.04 15.14
C PRO A 44 -6.58 4.73 15.32
N LEU A 45 -6.79 3.76 14.42
CA LEU A 45 -6.09 2.48 14.48
C LEU A 45 -4.60 2.68 14.22
N MET A 46 -4.26 3.43 13.19
CA MET A 46 -2.87 3.72 12.86
C MET A 46 -2.21 4.56 13.94
N ARG A 47 -2.93 5.52 14.53
CA ARG A 47 -2.42 6.33 15.62
C ARG A 47 -2.07 5.46 16.83
N THR A 48 -2.93 4.51 17.18
CA THR A 48 -2.65 3.58 18.27
C THR A 48 -1.41 2.75 17.97
N ALA A 49 -1.27 2.28 16.74
CA ALA A 49 -0.09 1.52 16.34
C ALA A 49 1.18 2.38 16.39
N LEU A 50 1.09 3.67 16.02
CA LEU A 50 2.21 4.60 16.11
C LEU A 50 2.65 4.83 17.55
N GLU A 51 1.70 4.91 18.48
CA GLU A 51 1.99 5.06 19.91
C GLU A 51 2.80 3.87 20.44
N ALA A 52 2.59 2.68 19.86
CA ALA A 52 3.36 1.49 20.23
C ALA A 52 4.77 1.47 19.60
N GLY A 53 5.01 2.33 18.61
CA GLY A 53 6.31 2.45 17.98
C GLY A 53 6.29 2.26 16.47
N PRO A 54 7.42 2.50 15.77
CA PRO A 54 7.46 2.39 14.32
C PRO A 54 7.29 0.96 13.79
N VAL A 55 7.82 -0.04 14.48
CA VAL A 55 7.71 -1.43 14.05
C VAL A 55 6.26 -1.93 14.12
N PRO A 56 5.53 -1.76 15.24
CA PRO A 56 4.11 -2.10 15.27
C PRO A 56 3.29 -1.34 14.22
N PHE A 57 3.58 -0.08 13.98
CA PHE A 57 2.89 0.70 12.96
C PHE A 57 3.08 0.08 11.58
N LEU A 58 4.31 -0.23 11.20
CA LEU A 58 4.59 -0.86 9.91
C LEU A 58 3.94 -2.23 9.80
N ALA A 59 4.00 -3.03 10.87
CA ALA A 59 3.41 -4.37 10.87
C ALA A 59 1.91 -4.32 10.64
N VAL A 60 1.20 -3.43 11.34
CA VAL A 60 -0.24 -3.30 11.20
C VAL A 60 -0.59 -2.82 9.79
N LYS A 61 0.07 -1.77 9.33
CA LYS A 61 -0.23 -1.19 8.02
C LYS A 61 0.05 -2.18 6.88
N MET A 62 1.22 -2.80 6.89
CA MET A 62 1.58 -3.77 5.86
C MET A 62 0.71 -5.03 5.94
N GLY A 63 0.36 -5.45 7.14
CA GLY A 63 -0.50 -6.61 7.34
C GLY A 63 -1.91 -6.40 6.82
N LEU A 64 -2.52 -5.26 7.13
CA LEU A 64 -3.88 -4.95 6.68
C LEU A 64 -3.96 -4.85 5.16
N VAL A 65 -3.04 -4.12 4.54
CA VAL A 65 -3.02 -3.98 3.09
C VAL A 65 -2.67 -5.31 2.43
N GLY A 66 -1.72 -6.05 3.00
CA GLY A 66 -1.34 -7.37 2.49
C GLY A 66 -2.50 -8.35 2.48
N LEU A 67 -3.29 -8.40 3.56
CA LEU A 67 -4.48 -9.24 3.60
C LEU A 67 -5.50 -8.84 2.54
N GLY A 68 -5.73 -7.54 2.38
CA GLY A 68 -6.63 -7.05 1.34
C GLY A 68 -6.16 -7.44 -0.05
N LEU A 69 -4.87 -7.34 -0.31
CA LEU A 69 -4.30 -7.71 -1.61
C LEU A 69 -4.35 -9.21 -1.86
N LEU A 70 -4.20 -10.04 -0.82
CA LEU A 70 -4.37 -11.48 -0.95
C LEU A 70 -5.82 -11.83 -1.32
N LEU A 71 -6.79 -11.14 -0.73
CA LEU A 71 -8.19 -11.32 -1.11
C LEU A 71 -8.42 -10.91 -2.56
N PHE A 72 -7.83 -9.81 -2.99
CA PHE A 72 -7.90 -9.38 -4.39
C PHE A 72 -7.30 -10.43 -5.32
N TRP A 73 -6.15 -10.99 -4.95
CA TRP A 73 -5.52 -12.03 -5.76
C TRP A 73 -6.44 -13.26 -5.90
N GLY A 74 -7.08 -13.68 -4.80
CA GLY A 74 -8.00 -14.80 -4.82
C GLY A 74 -9.23 -14.55 -5.68
N HIS A 75 -9.60 -13.29 -5.92
CA HIS A 75 -10.76 -12.90 -6.72
C HIS A 75 -10.35 -12.17 -7.99
N ARG A 76 -9.15 -12.40 -8.49
CA ARG A 76 -8.60 -11.67 -9.63
C ARG A 76 -9.37 -11.81 -10.93
N ASP A 77 -10.18 -12.87 -11.04
CA ASP A 77 -10.99 -13.10 -12.24
C ASP A 77 -12.29 -12.29 -12.26
N VAL A 78 -12.64 -11.66 -11.13
CA VAL A 78 -13.83 -10.81 -11.04
C VAL A 78 -13.51 -9.44 -11.65
N PRO A 79 -14.27 -8.97 -12.66
CA PRO A 79 -13.92 -7.74 -13.35
C PRO A 79 -13.84 -6.49 -12.46
N TRP A 80 -14.77 -6.34 -11.51
CA TRP A 80 -14.77 -5.17 -10.65
C TRP A 80 -13.58 -5.19 -9.67
N VAL A 81 -13.06 -6.36 -9.33
CA VAL A 81 -11.85 -6.47 -8.48
C VAL A 81 -10.65 -5.89 -9.21
N ARG A 82 -10.52 -6.19 -10.51
CA ARG A 82 -9.44 -5.61 -11.31
C ARG A 82 -9.55 -4.10 -11.43
N LYS A 83 -10.76 -3.60 -11.64
CA LYS A 83 -11.01 -2.16 -11.71
C LYS A 83 -10.68 -1.49 -10.37
N SER A 84 -11.05 -2.12 -9.27
CA SER A 84 -10.77 -1.63 -7.94
C SER A 84 -9.27 -1.58 -7.66
N LEU A 85 -8.53 -2.60 -8.10
CA LEU A 85 -7.09 -2.63 -7.92
C LEU A 85 -6.39 -1.52 -8.72
N VAL A 86 -6.83 -1.28 -9.96
CA VAL A 86 -6.31 -0.16 -10.76
C VAL A 86 -6.56 1.17 -10.05
N GLY A 87 -7.78 1.37 -9.56
CA GLY A 87 -8.12 2.59 -8.81
C GLY A 87 -7.28 2.74 -7.55
N LEU A 88 -7.08 1.65 -6.83
CA LEU A 88 -6.28 1.65 -5.61
C LEU A 88 -4.82 1.97 -5.92
N ALA A 89 -4.26 1.37 -6.97
CA ALA A 89 -2.88 1.64 -7.38
C ALA A 89 -2.70 3.12 -7.76
N GLY A 90 -3.65 3.67 -8.52
CA GLY A 90 -3.63 5.09 -8.89
C GLY A 90 -3.75 6.00 -7.68
N PHE A 91 -4.63 5.66 -6.74
CA PHE A 91 -4.80 6.42 -5.51
C PHE A 91 -3.51 6.42 -4.68
N TYR A 92 -2.90 5.26 -4.46
CA TYR A 92 -1.65 5.19 -3.70
C TYR A 92 -0.52 5.93 -4.39
N ALA A 93 -0.42 5.81 -5.71
CA ALA A 93 0.59 6.54 -6.46
C ALA A 93 0.42 8.05 -6.29
N ALA A 94 -0.82 8.55 -6.35
CA ALA A 94 -1.12 9.96 -6.14
C ALA A 94 -0.76 10.40 -4.72
N VAL A 95 -1.11 9.60 -3.71
CA VAL A 95 -0.79 9.90 -2.32
C VAL A 95 0.72 10.01 -2.12
N VAL A 96 1.46 9.03 -2.64
CA VAL A 96 2.92 9.00 -2.47
C VAL A 96 3.57 10.20 -3.15
N VAL A 97 3.14 10.50 -4.38
CA VAL A 97 3.78 11.58 -5.16
C VAL A 97 3.34 12.95 -4.68
N LEU A 98 2.04 13.15 -4.46
CA LEU A 98 1.50 14.48 -4.23
C LEU A 98 1.45 14.87 -2.75
N LEU A 99 0.95 14.00 -1.89
CA LEU A 99 0.77 14.33 -0.48
C LEU A 99 2.05 14.21 0.32
N HIS A 100 2.94 13.31 -0.08
CA HIS A 100 4.21 13.12 0.63
C HIS A 100 5.39 13.82 -0.05
N PHE A 101 5.13 14.66 -1.04
CA PHE A 101 6.20 15.36 -1.76
C PHE A 101 7.18 16.08 -0.82
N PRO A 102 6.71 16.88 0.17
CA PRO A 102 7.66 17.53 1.09
C PRO A 102 8.48 16.54 1.91
N ALA A 103 7.94 15.37 2.23
CA ALA A 103 8.69 14.36 2.98
C ALA A 103 9.85 13.79 2.19
N TRP A 104 9.74 13.72 0.85
CA TRP A 104 10.83 13.25 0.02
C TRP A 104 12.07 14.14 0.10
N LEU A 105 11.88 15.41 0.44
CA LEU A 105 12.98 16.37 0.55
C LEU A 105 13.80 16.16 1.83
N ILE A 106 13.24 15.46 2.82
CA ILE A 106 13.88 15.25 4.11
C ILE A 106 14.23 13.79 4.40
N LEU A 107 13.75 12.89 3.57
CA LEU A 107 14.15 11.49 3.63
C LEU A 107 15.46 11.29 2.88
#